data_2ece68be70126fc3acb899b344e2b75f
#
_entry.id   2ece68be70126fc3acb899b344e2b75f
#
_cell.length_a   1.000
_cell.length_b   1.000
_cell.length_c   1.000
_cell.angle_alpha   90.00
_cell.angle_beta   90.00
_cell.angle_gamma   90.00
#
_symmetry.space_group_name_H-M   'P 1'
#
loop_
_entity.id
_entity.type
_entity.pdbx_description
1 polymer ?
#
loop_
_entity_poly.entity_id
_entity_poly.type
_entity_poly.pdbx_seq_one_letter_code
_entity_poly.pdbx_strand_id
1 'polypeptide(L)'
;RAAEAMQVTARAAAALGVRTVVGFTGSKIWKTVAMFPPVPESMVDDGYRDFADRWNPILDVFDEVGVRFAHEVHPSEIAYDYWTTVRALEAVGRREAFGLNWDPSHFVWQDLDPVGFLWDFQDRIYHVDCKDAKRQVGNGRNGRLGSHLAWADRWFERHGDATSTVRIPFGDT
;
A
#
# COMPACT_ATOMS: atom_id res chain seq x y z
N ARG A 1 8.89 -15.28 11.60
CA ARG A 1 7.45 -15.29 11.98
C ARG A 1 6.56 -14.69 10.88
N ALA A 2 6.74 -13.41 10.48
CA ALA A 2 5.86 -12.81 9.46
C ALA A 2 5.94 -13.52 8.11
N ALA A 3 7.13 -13.77 7.58
CA ALA A 3 7.32 -14.50 6.34
C ALA A 3 6.71 -15.91 6.39
N GLU A 4 6.94 -16.65 7.46
CA GLU A 4 6.37 -17.96 7.68
C GLU A 4 4.83 -17.93 7.73
N ALA A 5 4.25 -16.93 8.42
CA ALA A 5 2.80 -16.76 8.45
C ALA A 5 2.25 -16.51 7.04
N MET A 6 2.91 -15.69 6.23
CA MET A 6 2.50 -15.42 4.85
C MET A 6 2.58 -16.68 3.97
N GLN A 7 3.64 -17.48 4.12
CA GLN A 7 3.78 -18.75 3.42
C GLN A 7 2.70 -19.76 3.83
N VAL A 8 2.36 -19.84 5.12
CA VAL A 8 1.25 -20.67 5.61
C VAL A 8 -0.09 -20.18 5.04
N THR A 9 -0.29 -18.87 4.97
CA THR A 9 -1.50 -18.27 4.39
C THR A 9 -1.63 -18.62 2.90
N ALA A 10 -0.55 -18.60 2.12
CA ALA A 10 -0.57 -19.00 0.72
C ALA A 10 -1.01 -20.48 0.57
N ARG A 11 -0.44 -21.39 1.36
CA ARG A 11 -0.81 -22.81 1.32
C ARG A 11 -2.26 -23.02 1.76
N ALA A 12 -2.73 -22.32 2.79
CA ALA A 12 -4.11 -22.40 3.24
C ALA A 12 -5.08 -21.86 2.17
N ALA A 13 -4.74 -20.74 1.52
CA ALA A 13 -5.52 -20.18 0.41
C ALA A 13 -5.67 -21.21 -0.72
N ALA A 14 -4.57 -21.83 -1.14
CA ALA A 14 -4.58 -22.87 -2.16
C ALA A 14 -5.47 -24.06 -1.75
N ALA A 15 -5.36 -24.54 -0.51
CA ALA A 15 -6.18 -25.64 -0.01
C ALA A 15 -7.68 -25.32 0.03
N LEU A 16 -8.04 -24.04 0.18
CA LEU A 16 -9.41 -23.54 0.14
C LEU A 16 -9.90 -23.16 -1.26
N GLY A 17 -9.05 -23.31 -2.29
CA GLY A 17 -9.36 -22.87 -3.66
C GLY A 17 -9.37 -21.36 -3.87
N VAL A 18 -8.81 -20.60 -2.93
CA VAL A 18 -8.66 -19.14 -3.02
C VAL A 18 -7.40 -18.82 -3.84
N ARG A 19 -7.52 -17.97 -4.83
CA ARG A 19 -6.42 -17.67 -5.76
C ARG A 19 -5.65 -16.40 -5.45
N THR A 20 -6.18 -15.54 -4.60
CA THR A 20 -5.58 -14.25 -4.28
C THR A 20 -5.58 -14.01 -2.78
N VAL A 21 -4.43 -13.62 -2.25
CA VAL A 21 -4.27 -13.15 -0.87
C VAL A 21 -3.94 -11.66 -0.92
N VAL A 22 -4.72 -10.85 -0.23
CA VAL A 22 -4.51 -9.39 -0.12
C VAL A 22 -3.72 -9.08 1.14
N GLY A 23 -2.85 -8.10 1.09
CA GLY A 23 -2.15 -7.67 2.29
C GLY A 23 -1.07 -6.61 2.04
N PHE A 24 -0.38 -6.31 3.11
CA PHE A 24 0.71 -5.35 3.17
C PHE A 24 2.07 -6.03 3.15
N THR A 25 3.03 -5.36 2.54
CA THR A 25 4.41 -5.85 2.48
C THR A 25 5.28 -5.36 3.63
N GLY A 26 4.90 -4.24 4.23
CA GLY A 26 5.80 -3.45 5.03
C GLY A 26 6.90 -2.79 4.19
N SER A 27 7.68 -1.93 4.83
CA SER A 27 8.79 -1.24 4.19
C SER A 27 9.87 -0.87 5.21
N LYS A 28 11.12 -1.16 4.91
CA LYS A 28 12.27 -0.69 5.69
C LYS A 28 12.42 0.83 5.62
N ILE A 29 11.92 1.41 4.53
CA ILE A 29 12.00 2.84 4.24
C ILE A 29 10.64 3.55 4.36
N TRP A 30 9.70 2.99 5.11
CA TRP A 30 8.32 3.50 5.25
C TRP A 30 8.24 4.99 5.63
N LYS A 31 9.21 5.50 6.38
CA LYS A 31 9.28 6.91 6.80
C LYS A 31 9.72 7.87 5.70
N THR A 32 10.10 7.37 4.53
CA THR A 32 10.55 8.19 3.40
C THR A 32 9.45 8.40 2.35
N VAL A 33 8.18 8.47 2.78
CA VAL A 33 7.01 8.68 1.90
C VAL A 33 7.02 10.03 1.20
N ALA A 34 7.67 11.04 1.77
CA ALA A 34 7.76 12.37 1.18
C ALA A 34 9.22 12.76 0.89
N MET A 35 9.39 13.79 0.05
CA MET A 35 10.72 14.29 -0.30
C MET A 35 11.48 14.94 0.88
N PHE A 36 10.86 15.08 2.01
CA PHE A 36 11.46 15.68 3.21
C PHE A 36 11.38 14.73 4.42
N PRO A 37 12.50 14.59 5.18
CA PRO A 37 13.84 15.07 4.80
C PRO A 37 14.36 14.32 3.57
N PRO A 38 15.18 14.99 2.72
CA PRO A 38 15.80 14.30 1.59
C PRO A 38 16.71 13.17 2.09
N VAL A 39 16.67 12.05 1.42
CA VAL A 39 17.51 10.89 1.75
C VAL A 39 18.39 10.54 0.55
N PRO A 40 19.57 9.94 0.78
CA PRO A 40 20.40 9.46 -0.32
C PRO A 40 19.66 8.41 -1.15
N GLU A 41 19.83 8.44 -2.46
CA GLU A 41 19.26 7.45 -3.37
C GLU A 41 19.64 6.02 -2.98
N SER A 42 20.88 5.83 -2.55
CA SER A 42 21.38 4.54 -2.07
C SER A 42 20.54 3.96 -0.91
N MET A 43 20.01 4.82 -0.04
CA MET A 43 19.12 4.38 1.05
C MET A 43 17.80 3.83 0.50
N VAL A 44 17.28 4.46 -0.55
CA VAL A 44 16.06 4.00 -1.22
C VAL A 44 16.33 2.68 -1.94
N ASP A 45 17.45 2.59 -2.66
CA ASP A 45 17.89 1.36 -3.34
C ASP A 45 18.06 0.19 -2.37
N ASP A 46 18.68 0.44 -1.22
CA ASP A 46 18.82 -0.56 -0.15
C ASP A 46 17.46 -1.02 0.38
N GLY A 47 16.48 -0.12 0.44
CA GLY A 47 15.11 -0.44 0.83
C GLY A 47 14.43 -1.42 -0.13
N TYR A 48 14.56 -1.21 -1.44
CA TYR A 48 13.99 -2.11 -2.44
C TYR A 48 14.76 -3.44 -2.54
N ARG A 49 16.07 -3.44 -2.32
CA ARG A 49 16.83 -4.68 -2.19
C ARG A 49 16.37 -5.50 -0.98
N ASP A 50 16.26 -4.88 0.20
CA ASP A 50 15.74 -5.54 1.41
C ASP A 50 14.33 -6.10 1.20
N PHE A 51 13.48 -5.35 0.49
CA PHE A 51 12.15 -5.82 0.10
C PHE A 51 12.24 -7.07 -0.78
N ALA A 52 13.02 -7.05 -1.84
CA ALA A 52 13.19 -8.19 -2.75
C ALA A 52 13.76 -9.42 -2.03
N ASP A 53 14.79 -9.23 -1.20
CA ASP A 53 15.43 -10.30 -0.44
C ASP A 53 14.47 -11.01 0.51
N ARG A 54 13.54 -10.26 1.10
CA ARG A 54 12.54 -10.82 2.03
C ARG A 54 11.34 -11.42 1.32
N TRP A 55 10.89 -10.77 0.25
CA TRP A 55 9.65 -11.17 -0.41
C TRP A 55 9.85 -12.27 -1.45
N ASN A 56 10.98 -12.36 -2.13
CA ASN A 56 11.20 -13.42 -3.11
C ASN A 56 11.03 -14.83 -2.52
N PRO A 57 11.59 -15.18 -1.33
CA PRO A 57 11.34 -16.48 -0.73
C PRO A 57 9.88 -16.74 -0.32
N ILE A 58 9.11 -15.67 -0.06
CA ILE A 58 7.68 -15.77 0.21
C ILE A 58 6.94 -16.06 -1.10
N LEU A 59 7.25 -15.28 -2.13
CA LEU A 59 6.63 -15.40 -3.45
C LEU A 59 6.96 -16.74 -4.14
N ASP A 60 8.09 -17.37 -3.82
CA ASP A 60 8.39 -18.73 -4.28
C ASP A 60 7.30 -19.71 -3.82
N VAL A 61 6.81 -19.57 -2.59
CA VAL A 61 5.72 -20.42 -2.09
C VAL A 61 4.38 -20.06 -2.77
N PHE A 62 4.12 -18.78 -3.04
CA PHE A 62 2.93 -18.38 -3.79
C PHE A 62 2.93 -18.97 -5.21
N ASP A 63 4.06 -18.93 -5.92
CA ASP A 63 4.23 -19.56 -7.23
C ASP A 63 4.04 -21.07 -7.15
N GLU A 64 4.67 -21.74 -6.16
CA GLU A 64 4.57 -23.19 -5.95
C GLU A 64 3.11 -23.65 -5.82
N VAL A 65 2.29 -22.88 -5.10
CA VAL A 65 0.89 -23.26 -4.83
C VAL A 65 -0.12 -22.63 -5.78
N GLY A 66 0.31 -21.82 -6.75
CA GLY A 66 -0.55 -21.18 -7.74
C GLY A 66 -1.48 -20.10 -7.17
N VAL A 67 -1.06 -19.44 -6.09
CA VAL A 67 -1.78 -18.33 -5.45
C VAL A 67 -1.04 -17.03 -5.74
N ARG A 68 -1.77 -15.93 -5.88
CA ARG A 68 -1.22 -14.59 -6.11
C ARG A 68 -1.30 -13.76 -4.85
N PHE A 69 -0.29 -12.94 -4.60
CA PHE A 69 -0.32 -11.90 -3.59
C PHE A 69 -0.70 -10.56 -4.22
N ALA A 70 -1.72 -9.91 -3.70
CA ALA A 70 -2.15 -8.58 -4.09
C ALA A 70 -1.74 -7.57 -3.02
N HIS A 71 -0.67 -6.83 -3.29
CA HIS A 71 -0.17 -5.77 -2.41
C HIS A 71 -1.09 -4.56 -2.45
N GLU A 72 -1.58 -4.12 -1.31
CA GLU A 72 -2.32 -2.87 -1.24
C GLU A 72 -1.35 -1.68 -1.36
N VAL A 73 -1.55 -0.86 -2.41
CA VAL A 73 -0.77 0.36 -2.64
C VAL A 73 -1.21 1.40 -1.62
N HIS A 74 -0.40 1.55 -0.57
CA HIS A 74 -0.81 2.24 0.65
C HIS A 74 0.36 3.03 1.26
N PRO A 75 0.11 4.22 1.84
CA PRO A 75 1.13 4.95 2.61
C PRO A 75 1.78 4.05 3.67
N SER A 76 3.07 4.24 3.88
CA SER A 76 3.94 3.45 4.76
C SER A 76 4.35 2.06 4.24
N GLU A 77 3.86 1.66 3.08
CA GLU A 77 4.27 0.43 2.41
C GLU A 77 5.42 0.67 1.41
N ILE A 78 5.96 -0.39 0.81
CA ILE A 78 7.03 -0.28 -0.19
C ILE A 78 6.52 0.38 -1.49
N ALA A 79 5.26 0.17 -1.84
CA ALA A 79 4.56 0.85 -2.91
C ALA A 79 3.38 1.65 -2.34
N TYR A 80 3.36 2.95 -2.60
CA TYR A 80 2.34 3.87 -2.09
C TYR A 80 1.87 4.90 -3.13
N ASP A 81 2.57 4.98 -4.26
CA ASP A 81 2.23 5.82 -5.41
C ASP A 81 2.60 5.12 -6.73
N TYR A 82 2.50 5.83 -7.84
CA TYR A 82 2.78 5.30 -9.16
C TYR A 82 4.22 4.77 -9.29
N TRP A 83 5.21 5.60 -8.97
CA TRP A 83 6.61 5.26 -9.20
C TRP A 83 7.15 4.23 -8.22
N THR A 84 6.71 4.28 -6.98
CA THR A 84 7.06 3.25 -6.00
C THR A 84 6.44 1.92 -6.34
N THR A 85 5.26 1.91 -6.99
CA THR A 85 4.63 0.69 -7.52
C THR A 85 5.44 0.08 -8.66
N VAL A 86 5.85 0.89 -9.65
CA VAL A 86 6.72 0.44 -10.74
C VAL A 86 7.98 -0.20 -10.16
N ARG A 87 8.62 0.48 -9.23
CA ARG A 87 9.88 0.03 -8.62
C ARG A 87 9.72 -1.23 -7.77
N ALA A 88 8.61 -1.37 -7.04
CA ALA A 88 8.33 -2.58 -6.26
C ALA A 88 8.12 -3.79 -7.17
N LEU A 89 7.38 -3.64 -8.26
CA LEU A 89 7.20 -4.69 -9.26
C LEU A 89 8.54 -5.11 -9.88
N GLU A 90 9.39 -4.15 -10.21
CA GLU A 90 10.74 -4.42 -10.76
C GLU A 90 11.65 -5.12 -9.76
N ALA A 91 11.61 -4.71 -8.50
CA ALA A 91 12.44 -5.30 -7.45
C ALA A 91 12.21 -6.80 -7.26
N VAL A 92 10.98 -7.28 -7.44
CA VAL A 92 10.64 -8.70 -7.40
C VAL A 92 10.65 -9.37 -8.79
N GLY A 93 11.29 -8.73 -9.78
CA GLY A 93 11.45 -9.29 -11.13
C GLY A 93 10.13 -9.39 -11.92
N ARG A 94 9.15 -8.56 -11.61
CA ARG A 94 7.81 -8.55 -12.24
C ARG A 94 7.13 -9.92 -12.26
N ARG A 95 7.43 -10.78 -11.29
CA ARG A 95 6.88 -12.14 -11.23
C ARG A 95 5.36 -12.11 -11.01
N GLU A 96 4.65 -13.08 -11.61
CA GLU A 96 3.18 -13.10 -11.59
C GLU A 96 2.58 -13.34 -10.21
N ALA A 97 3.32 -13.98 -9.30
CA ALA A 97 2.85 -14.16 -7.93
C ALA A 97 2.63 -12.83 -7.19
N PHE A 98 3.24 -11.71 -7.64
CA PHE A 98 3.12 -10.40 -7.01
C PHE A 98 2.34 -9.44 -7.91
N GLY A 99 1.22 -8.94 -7.42
CA GLY A 99 0.42 -7.92 -8.04
C GLY A 99 -0.15 -6.95 -7.01
N LEU A 100 -1.22 -6.27 -7.37
CA LEU A 100 -1.73 -5.12 -6.67
C LEU A 100 -3.17 -5.34 -6.23
N ASN A 101 -3.49 -4.82 -5.06
CA ASN A 101 -4.83 -4.48 -4.64
C ASN A 101 -5.03 -2.99 -4.88
N TRP A 102 -5.98 -2.65 -5.74
CA TRP A 102 -6.30 -1.29 -6.10
C TRP A 102 -7.35 -0.73 -5.14
N ASP A 103 -6.96 0.25 -4.34
CA ASP A 103 -7.83 1.03 -3.46
C ASP A 103 -7.73 2.51 -3.86
N PRO A 104 -8.74 3.05 -4.56
CA PRO A 104 -8.71 4.43 -5.05
C PRO A 104 -8.66 5.46 -3.92
N SER A 105 -9.11 5.12 -2.72
CA SER A 105 -9.11 6.06 -1.60
C SER A 105 -7.71 6.54 -1.23
N HIS A 106 -6.71 5.66 -1.36
CA HIS A 106 -5.31 5.98 -1.09
C HIS A 106 -4.66 6.84 -2.16
N PHE A 107 -5.26 6.95 -3.34
CA PHE A 107 -4.78 7.78 -4.44
C PHE A 107 -5.40 9.19 -4.41
N VAL A 108 -6.69 9.28 -4.08
CA VAL A 108 -7.43 10.55 -4.11
C VAL A 108 -6.80 11.62 -3.24
N TRP A 109 -6.33 11.28 -2.04
CA TRP A 109 -5.71 12.27 -1.16
C TRP A 109 -4.33 12.75 -1.67
N GLN A 110 -3.65 11.94 -2.50
CA GLN A 110 -2.35 12.27 -3.11
C GLN A 110 -2.49 13.08 -4.40
N ASP A 111 -3.72 13.33 -4.89
CA ASP A 111 -3.98 13.84 -6.24
C ASP A 111 -3.45 12.91 -7.35
N LEU A 112 -3.30 11.62 -7.07
CA LEU A 112 -2.98 10.61 -8.07
C LEU A 112 -4.26 10.20 -8.78
N ASP A 113 -4.23 10.10 -10.11
CA ASP A 113 -5.36 9.63 -10.91
C ASP A 113 -5.60 8.14 -10.71
N PRO A 114 -6.66 7.73 -10.00
CA PRO A 114 -6.90 6.31 -9.75
C PRO A 114 -7.32 5.55 -11.00
N VAL A 115 -7.94 6.22 -11.97
CA VAL A 115 -8.37 5.60 -13.24
C VAL A 115 -7.18 5.38 -14.16
N GLY A 116 -6.32 6.38 -14.30
CA GLY A 116 -5.06 6.24 -15.04
C GLY A 116 -4.18 5.13 -14.46
N PHE A 117 -4.06 5.07 -13.14
CA PHE A 117 -3.35 3.98 -12.47
C PHE A 117 -3.93 2.61 -12.79
N LEU A 118 -5.27 2.47 -12.76
CA LEU A 118 -5.96 1.23 -13.11
C LEU A 118 -5.62 0.77 -14.53
N TRP A 119 -5.62 1.68 -15.50
CA TRP A 119 -5.29 1.38 -16.88
C TRP A 119 -3.83 0.95 -17.07
N ASP A 120 -2.90 1.63 -16.41
CA ASP A 120 -1.47 1.37 -16.57
C ASP A 120 -1.01 0.06 -15.91
N PHE A 121 -1.70 -0.35 -14.83
CA PHE A 121 -1.37 -1.57 -14.08
C PHE A 121 -2.42 -2.68 -14.19
N GLN A 122 -3.33 -2.62 -15.17
CA GLN A 122 -4.48 -3.53 -15.31
C GLN A 122 -4.09 -5.02 -15.31
N ASP A 123 -2.92 -5.36 -15.85
CA ASP A 123 -2.39 -6.72 -15.89
C ASP A 123 -1.85 -7.21 -14.53
N ARG A 124 -1.72 -6.32 -13.57
CA ARG A 124 -1.19 -6.56 -12.22
C ARG A 124 -2.20 -6.35 -11.12
N ILE A 125 -3.37 -5.83 -11.41
CA ILE A 125 -4.43 -5.67 -10.42
C ILE A 125 -5.15 -7.00 -10.25
N TYR A 126 -4.98 -7.61 -9.09
CA TYR A 126 -5.55 -8.91 -8.75
C TYR A 126 -6.72 -8.82 -7.78
N HIS A 127 -6.86 -7.68 -7.14
CA HIS A 127 -7.97 -7.37 -6.24
C HIS A 127 -8.29 -5.88 -6.28
N VAL A 128 -9.53 -5.54 -5.93
CA VAL A 128 -10.04 -4.17 -5.91
C VAL A 128 -10.84 -3.95 -4.64
N ASP A 129 -10.46 -2.95 -3.87
CA ASP A 129 -11.29 -2.38 -2.82
C ASP A 129 -12.02 -1.15 -3.39
N CYS A 130 -13.31 -1.31 -3.68
CA CYS A 130 -14.15 -0.22 -4.20
C CYS A 130 -14.50 0.77 -3.09
N LYS A 131 -13.49 1.38 -2.52
CA LYS A 131 -13.62 2.34 -1.44
C LYS A 131 -13.74 3.75 -2.01
N ASP A 132 -14.76 4.48 -1.58
CA ASP A 132 -14.94 5.87 -1.96
C ASP A 132 -14.10 6.80 -1.08
N ALA A 133 -13.65 7.90 -1.63
CA ALA A 133 -12.91 8.92 -0.90
C ALA A 133 -13.22 10.31 -1.43
N LYS A 134 -13.42 11.23 -0.51
CA LYS A 134 -13.64 12.64 -0.82
C LYS A 134 -12.53 13.50 -0.24
N ARG A 135 -11.82 14.21 -1.10
CA ARG A 135 -10.85 15.20 -0.67
C ARG A 135 -11.54 16.44 -0.12
N GLN A 136 -11.35 16.71 1.16
CA GLN A 136 -11.80 17.92 1.80
C GLN A 136 -10.65 18.91 1.96
N VAL A 137 -10.61 19.92 1.13
CA VAL A 137 -9.58 20.97 1.18
C VAL A 137 -9.83 21.94 2.32
N GLY A 138 -11.04 21.95 2.85
CA GLY A 138 -11.46 22.89 3.90
C GLY A 138 -11.28 24.34 3.45
N ASN A 139 -10.84 25.19 4.37
CA ASN A 139 -10.50 26.59 4.07
C ASN A 139 -9.02 26.78 3.65
N GLY A 140 -8.29 25.69 3.46
CA GLY A 140 -6.86 25.68 3.11
C GLY A 140 -5.91 26.10 4.25
N ARG A 141 -6.43 26.58 5.37
CA ARG A 141 -5.61 27.11 6.47
C ARG A 141 -4.73 26.05 7.13
N ASN A 142 -5.22 24.82 7.26
CA ASN A 142 -4.52 23.74 7.96
C ASN A 142 -3.68 22.85 7.01
N GLY A 143 -3.77 23.06 5.72
CA GLY A 143 -3.09 22.25 4.71
C GLY A 143 -3.65 20.82 4.62
N ARG A 144 -3.05 20.03 3.72
CA ARG A 144 -3.43 18.61 3.52
C ARG A 144 -2.50 17.62 4.20
N LEU A 145 -1.21 17.91 4.20
CA LEU A 145 -0.20 17.05 4.79
C LEU A 145 0.00 17.42 6.27
N GLY A 146 -1.06 17.30 7.06
CA GLY A 146 -0.99 17.53 8.50
C GLY A 146 -0.02 16.53 9.17
N SER A 147 0.66 17.01 10.21
CA SER A 147 1.41 16.12 11.09
C SER A 147 0.44 15.24 11.91
N HIS A 148 0.97 14.20 12.56
CA HIS A 148 0.20 13.40 13.51
C HIS A 148 -0.52 14.23 14.58
N LEU A 149 -0.02 15.43 14.89
CA LEU A 149 -0.67 16.39 15.80
C LEU A 149 -1.99 16.95 15.22
N ALA A 150 -2.17 16.90 13.89
CA ALA A 150 -3.35 17.45 13.26
C ALA A 150 -4.56 16.52 13.36
N TRP A 151 -4.37 15.22 13.50
CA TRP A 151 -5.47 14.28 13.44
C TRP A 151 -5.59 13.27 14.59
N ALA A 152 -4.57 13.03 15.39
CA ALA A 152 -4.72 12.11 16.50
C ALA A 152 -5.64 12.66 17.61
N ASP A 153 -5.22 13.73 18.29
CA ASP A 153 -5.96 14.21 19.47
C ASP A 153 -7.11 15.14 19.13
N ARG A 154 -6.92 16.01 18.15
CA ARG A 154 -7.93 17.04 17.83
C ARG A 154 -9.13 16.53 17.05
N TRP A 155 -8.98 15.42 16.35
CA TRP A 155 -10.08 14.83 15.64
C TRP A 155 -11.06 14.15 16.62
N PHE A 156 -10.55 13.39 17.57
CA PHE A 156 -11.37 12.75 18.61
C PHE A 156 -12.08 13.75 19.51
N GLU A 157 -11.42 14.87 19.83
CA GLU A 157 -12.06 15.96 20.59
C GLU A 157 -13.23 16.62 19.86
N ARG A 158 -13.16 16.73 18.55
CA ARG A 158 -14.19 17.44 17.74
C ARG A 158 -15.36 16.56 17.32
N HIS A 159 -15.14 15.27 17.15
CA HIS A 159 -16.12 14.38 16.54
C HIS A 159 -16.61 13.27 17.47
N GLY A 160 -16.09 13.18 18.66
CA GLY A 160 -16.68 12.53 19.85
C GLY A 160 -17.06 11.06 19.74
N ASP A 161 -16.75 10.38 18.65
CA ASP A 161 -17.18 9.02 18.46
C ASP A 161 -16.05 8.16 17.87
N ALA A 162 -15.54 7.28 18.71
CA ALA A 162 -14.46 6.35 18.36
C ALA A 162 -14.92 5.17 17.49
N THR A 163 -16.19 5.07 17.16
CA THR A 163 -16.75 3.96 16.38
C THR A 163 -16.93 4.29 14.91
N SER A 164 -16.81 5.54 14.53
CA SER A 164 -16.88 5.94 13.14
C SER A 164 -15.50 5.89 12.49
N THR A 165 -15.46 5.39 11.29
CA THR A 165 -14.38 5.40 10.33
C THR A 165 -13.37 6.51 10.57
N VAL A 166 -12.10 6.15 10.68
CA VAL A 166 -11.00 7.12 10.77
C VAL A 166 -11.10 8.07 9.58
N ARG A 167 -11.57 9.28 9.83
CA ARG A 167 -11.51 10.34 8.83
C ARG A 167 -10.08 10.83 8.75
N ILE A 168 -9.40 10.47 7.71
CA ILE A 168 -8.10 11.03 7.43
C ILE A 168 -8.32 12.51 7.08
N PRO A 169 -7.47 13.46 7.54
CA PRO A 169 -7.65 14.89 7.23
C PRO A 169 -7.63 15.22 5.73
N PHE A 170 -7.38 14.23 4.90
CA PHE A 170 -7.23 14.33 3.44
C PHE A 170 -8.47 13.89 2.66
N GLY A 171 -9.42 13.24 3.29
CA GLY A 171 -10.62 12.75 2.65
C GLY A 171 -11.48 11.94 3.62
N ASP A 172 -12.73 11.81 3.30
CA ASP A 172 -13.62 10.82 3.92
C ASP A 172 -13.47 9.51 3.14
N THR A 173 -13.13 8.43 3.82
CA THR A 173 -13.19 7.06 3.29
C THR A 173 -14.53 6.44 3.60
#